data_0a228a97d2ac7356fb42635e538bcdd8
#
_entry.id   0a228a97d2ac7356fb42635e538bcdd8
#
_cell.length_a   1.000
_cell.length_b   1.000
_cell.length_c   1.000
_cell.angle_alpha   90.00
_cell.angle_beta   90.00
_cell.angle_gamma   90.00
#
_symmetry.space_group_name_H-M   'P 1'
#
loop_
_entity.id
_entity.type
_entity.pdbx_description
1 polymer ?
#
loop_
_entity_poly.entity_id
_entity_poly.type
_entity_poly.pdbx_seq_one_letter_code
_entity_poly.pdbx_strand_id
1 'polypeptide(L)'
;MDSTFSPPAEHPQNYRSGFVNIVGNPNVGKSTLLNYLVGERLSIITSKAQTTRHRILGIVNTPDMQVVYSDTPGVLKPNYKLQERMRAFSDQALTDVDVLIYVTDVVERREKNLDFLQAVGRLECPILLVINKIDLTDQKHLEELVEEWHTLLPKAEILPISATNRFNVQPLKKRIEELLPIAPPYFEQDALTDRPARFFVSEIIREKILLYYTQEVPYAVEVVVEEFKESSQRIDIRAVIMVERESQKGIIIGHKGVAIKKLGIAARRPLVKFFDKHIRLELIVRVEKDWRQNDRDLSEFGYSLD
;
A
#
# COMPACT_ATOMS: atom_id res chain seq x y z
N MET A 1 6.80 -28.34 -33.87
CA MET A 1 6.10 -27.57 -32.83
C MET A 1 6.67 -26.17 -32.93
N ASP A 2 6.03 -25.35 -33.74
CA ASP A 2 6.47 -23.99 -34.02
C ASP A 2 6.10 -23.11 -32.82
N SER A 3 7.13 -22.71 -32.06
CA SER A 3 6.99 -21.62 -31.12
C SER A 3 6.94 -20.31 -31.93
N THR A 4 5.73 -19.85 -32.21
CA THR A 4 5.51 -18.52 -32.78
C THR A 4 5.94 -17.49 -31.76
N PHE A 5 7.18 -17.02 -31.89
CA PHE A 5 7.68 -15.83 -31.23
C PHE A 5 6.87 -14.65 -31.78
N SER A 6 5.87 -14.20 -31.06
CA SER A 6 5.24 -12.93 -31.40
C SER A 6 6.26 -11.82 -31.16
N PRO A 7 6.52 -10.94 -32.14
CA PRO A 7 7.41 -9.80 -31.91
C PRO A 7 6.85 -8.95 -30.76
N PRO A 8 7.72 -8.32 -29.92
CA PRO A 8 7.27 -7.43 -28.89
C PRO A 8 6.38 -6.36 -29.54
N ALA A 9 5.27 -6.03 -28.88
CA ALA A 9 4.35 -5.01 -29.38
C ALA A 9 5.14 -3.71 -29.61
N GLU A 10 5.07 -3.18 -30.85
CA GLU A 10 5.68 -1.89 -31.17
C GLU A 10 4.94 -0.80 -30.41
N HIS A 11 5.59 -0.24 -29.41
CA HIS A 11 5.07 0.91 -28.67
C HIS A 11 5.31 2.21 -29.47
N PRO A 12 4.43 3.22 -29.36
CA PRO A 12 4.65 4.52 -29.97
C PRO A 12 6.03 5.09 -29.61
N GLN A 13 6.67 5.81 -30.54
CA GLN A 13 7.99 6.43 -30.30
C GLN A 13 8.00 7.38 -29.08
N ASN A 14 6.84 7.89 -28.66
CA ASN A 14 6.65 8.76 -27.52
C ASN A 14 5.99 8.05 -26.33
N TYR A 15 6.10 6.73 -26.24
CA TYR A 15 5.56 5.97 -25.11
C TYR A 15 6.21 6.43 -23.79
N ARG A 16 5.38 6.70 -22.78
CA ARG A 16 5.84 7.15 -21.47
C ARG A 16 5.69 6.05 -20.45
N SER A 17 6.72 5.84 -19.65
CA SER A 17 6.65 4.88 -18.55
C SER A 17 7.54 5.32 -17.41
N GLY A 18 7.11 5.10 -16.16
CA GLY A 18 7.92 5.46 -15.01
C GLY A 18 7.32 5.02 -13.68
N PHE A 19 8.19 5.03 -12.67
CA PHE A 19 7.85 4.73 -11.29
C PHE A 19 7.40 6.00 -10.56
N VAL A 20 6.19 5.94 -10.01
CA VAL A 20 5.57 7.02 -9.22
C VAL A 20 5.42 6.54 -7.79
N ASN A 21 6.35 6.92 -6.93
CA ASN A 21 6.37 6.43 -5.56
C ASN A 21 5.62 7.37 -4.62
N ILE A 22 4.71 6.79 -3.81
CA ILE A 22 3.87 7.50 -2.87
C ILE A 22 4.41 7.27 -1.45
N VAL A 23 4.96 8.33 -0.87
CA VAL A 23 5.57 8.32 0.47
C VAL A 23 4.90 9.33 1.40
N GLY A 24 5.17 9.25 2.68
CA GLY A 24 4.64 10.17 3.71
C GLY A 24 4.31 9.43 5.00
N ASN A 25 3.90 10.18 6.00
CA ASN A 25 3.64 9.66 7.34
C ASN A 25 2.43 8.69 7.38
N PRO A 26 2.25 7.91 8.46
CA PRO A 26 1.08 7.04 8.60
C PRO A 26 -0.23 7.84 8.60
N ASN A 27 -1.29 7.26 8.01
CA ASN A 27 -2.66 7.77 8.01
C ASN A 27 -2.92 9.08 7.23
N VAL A 28 -1.97 9.58 6.46
CA VAL A 28 -2.17 10.77 5.60
C VAL A 28 -2.98 10.48 4.33
N GLY A 29 -3.29 9.21 4.04
CA GLY A 29 -4.16 8.80 2.94
C GLY A 29 -3.46 8.27 1.70
N LYS A 30 -2.19 7.80 1.79
CA LYS A 30 -1.42 7.21 0.68
C LYS A 30 -2.15 6.09 -0.03
N SER A 31 -2.57 5.06 0.71
CA SER A 31 -3.29 3.89 0.16
C SER A 31 -4.65 4.24 -0.45
N THR A 32 -5.33 5.26 0.09
CA THR A 32 -6.57 5.79 -0.51
C THR A 32 -6.27 6.43 -1.86
N LEU A 33 -5.21 7.23 -1.92
CA LEU A 33 -4.78 7.88 -3.16
C LEU A 33 -4.32 6.84 -4.19
N LEU A 34 -3.49 5.86 -3.81
CA LEU A 34 -3.07 4.77 -4.70
C LEU A 34 -4.28 4.07 -5.34
N ASN A 35 -5.22 3.58 -4.51
CA ASN A 35 -6.40 2.86 -5.00
C ASN A 35 -7.24 3.70 -5.98
N TYR A 36 -7.27 5.02 -5.77
CA TYR A 36 -7.94 5.92 -6.70
C TYR A 36 -7.17 6.07 -8.02
N LEU A 37 -5.85 6.28 -7.96
CA LEU A 37 -5.00 6.46 -9.15
C LEU A 37 -4.97 5.21 -10.03
N VAL A 38 -4.93 4.04 -9.41
CA VAL A 38 -4.96 2.74 -10.11
C VAL A 38 -6.36 2.40 -10.62
N GLY A 39 -7.40 2.84 -9.92
CA GLY A 39 -8.80 2.50 -10.22
C GLY A 39 -9.27 1.19 -9.60
N GLU A 40 -8.37 0.48 -8.91
CA GLU A 40 -8.63 -0.81 -8.26
C GLU A 40 -8.20 -0.78 -6.78
N ARG A 41 -8.79 -1.66 -5.98
CA ARG A 41 -8.47 -1.76 -4.56
C ARG A 41 -7.31 -2.71 -4.31
N LEU A 42 -6.09 -2.23 -4.45
CA LEU A 42 -4.87 -2.98 -4.19
C LEU A 42 -4.39 -2.87 -2.74
N SER A 43 -4.44 -1.67 -2.17
CA SER A 43 -4.02 -1.45 -0.78
C SER A 43 -5.22 -1.42 0.17
N ILE A 44 -5.06 -2.00 1.35
CA ILE A 44 -6.07 -1.93 2.41
C ILE A 44 -6.10 -0.54 3.04
N ILE A 45 -7.28 -0.14 3.51
CA ILE A 45 -7.51 1.20 4.07
C ILE A 45 -8.09 1.06 5.46
N THR A 46 -7.38 1.57 6.47
CA THR A 46 -7.90 1.73 7.84
C THR A 46 -7.36 3.01 8.46
N SER A 47 -7.98 3.46 9.55
CA SER A 47 -7.48 4.60 10.35
C SER A 47 -6.32 4.22 11.27
N LYS A 48 -5.93 2.94 11.31
CA LYS A 48 -4.86 2.47 12.21
C LYS A 48 -3.49 2.65 11.58
N ALA A 49 -2.49 2.91 12.42
CA ALA A 49 -1.10 2.89 11.99
C ALA A 49 -0.70 1.48 11.50
N GLN A 50 0.38 1.39 10.72
CA GLN A 50 0.89 0.13 10.16
C GLN A 50 -0.16 -0.64 9.31
N THR A 51 -1.09 0.09 8.68
CA THR A 51 -2.05 -0.50 7.74
C THR A 51 -1.30 -1.09 6.55
N THR A 52 -0.49 -0.31 5.86
CA THR A 52 0.43 -0.79 4.82
C THR A 52 1.74 -1.22 5.47
N ARG A 53 2.15 -2.46 5.27
CA ARG A 53 3.41 -3.02 5.79
C ARG A 53 4.41 -3.35 4.70
N HIS A 54 3.92 -3.67 3.51
CA HIS A 54 4.72 -3.99 2.33
C HIS A 54 4.67 -2.84 1.33
N ARG A 55 5.67 -2.75 0.48
CA ARG A 55 5.58 -1.97 -0.74
C ARG A 55 4.66 -2.69 -1.72
N ILE A 56 3.68 -1.99 -2.29
CA ILE A 56 2.69 -2.56 -3.21
C ILE A 56 2.75 -1.76 -4.50
N LEU A 57 3.00 -2.44 -5.62
CA LEU A 57 2.93 -1.81 -6.94
C LEU A 57 1.53 -1.93 -7.51
N GLY A 58 1.05 -0.82 -8.08
CA GLY A 58 -0.16 -0.75 -8.88
C GLY A 58 0.16 -0.23 -10.26
N ILE A 59 -0.11 -1.02 -11.29
CA ILE A 59 0.29 -0.76 -12.67
C ILE A 59 -0.93 -0.30 -13.46
N VAL A 60 -0.81 0.85 -14.09
CA VAL A 60 -1.84 1.41 -14.97
C VAL A 60 -1.30 1.46 -16.38
N ASN A 61 -1.95 0.74 -17.28
CA ASN A 61 -1.60 0.65 -18.67
C ASN A 61 -2.60 1.41 -19.55
N THR A 62 -2.09 2.16 -20.51
CA THR A 62 -2.85 2.75 -21.61
C THR A 62 -2.09 2.50 -22.92
N PRO A 63 -2.69 2.77 -24.11
CA PRO A 63 -1.98 2.56 -25.38
C PRO A 63 -0.68 3.35 -25.53
N ASP A 64 -0.50 4.44 -24.80
CA ASP A 64 0.59 5.40 -24.95
C ASP A 64 1.43 5.58 -23.67
N MET A 65 1.04 4.94 -22.56
CA MET A 65 1.83 5.01 -21.32
C MET A 65 1.59 3.85 -20.36
N GLN A 66 2.59 3.64 -19.48
CA GLN A 66 2.50 2.78 -18.30
C GLN A 66 2.94 3.55 -17.06
N VAL A 67 2.07 3.65 -16.06
CA VAL A 67 2.41 4.25 -14.76
C VAL A 67 2.53 3.16 -13.71
N VAL A 68 3.68 3.06 -13.07
CA VAL A 68 3.91 2.12 -11.97
C VAL A 68 3.85 2.87 -10.65
N TYR A 69 2.66 2.90 -10.05
CA TYR A 69 2.46 3.49 -8.73
C TYR A 69 2.98 2.56 -7.64
N SER A 70 3.59 3.12 -6.60
CA SER A 70 4.08 2.36 -5.45
C SER A 70 3.55 2.94 -4.15
N ASP A 71 2.66 2.20 -3.44
CA ASP A 71 2.27 2.51 -2.05
C ASP A 71 3.33 1.98 -1.09
N THR A 72 3.73 2.81 -0.13
CA THR A 72 4.75 2.46 0.85
C THR A 72 4.18 2.47 2.27
N PRO A 73 4.79 1.72 3.20
CA PRO A 73 4.52 1.90 4.62
C PRO A 73 4.67 3.36 5.03
N GLY A 74 3.88 3.79 6.00
CA GLY A 74 4.04 5.14 6.56
C GLY A 74 5.39 5.30 7.26
N VAL A 75 6.07 6.42 7.01
CA VAL A 75 7.35 6.76 7.62
C VAL A 75 7.18 6.86 9.14
N LEU A 76 7.96 6.08 9.88
CA LEU A 76 7.91 6.03 11.35
C LEU A 76 9.32 5.82 11.92
N LYS A 77 9.51 6.17 13.20
CA LYS A 77 10.70 5.78 13.95
C LYS A 77 10.53 4.33 14.39
N PRO A 78 11.41 3.41 13.97
CA PRO A 78 11.26 2.00 14.30
C PRO A 78 11.58 1.73 15.76
N ASN A 79 10.79 0.86 16.41
CA ASN A 79 11.00 0.37 17.76
C ASN A 79 11.34 -1.14 17.80
N TYR A 80 11.14 -1.85 16.68
CA TYR A 80 11.41 -3.27 16.53
C TYR A 80 11.63 -3.62 15.06
N LYS A 81 12.22 -4.79 14.77
CA LYS A 81 12.72 -5.18 13.45
C LYS A 81 11.68 -5.10 12.33
N LEU A 82 10.44 -5.51 12.53
CA LEU A 82 9.39 -5.33 11.51
C LEU A 82 9.25 -3.86 11.11
N GLN A 83 9.29 -2.92 12.07
CA GLN A 83 9.23 -1.49 11.75
C GLN A 83 10.49 -0.99 11.03
N GLU A 84 11.66 -1.58 11.31
CA GLU A 84 12.90 -1.29 10.56
C GLU A 84 12.75 -1.72 9.09
N ARG A 85 12.19 -2.92 8.83
CA ARG A 85 11.89 -3.38 7.48
C ARG A 85 10.86 -2.47 6.77
N MET A 86 9.80 -2.08 7.47
CA MET A 86 8.80 -1.14 6.94
C MET A 86 9.44 0.22 6.59
N ARG A 87 10.34 0.75 7.45
CA ARG A 87 11.06 1.99 7.18
C ARG A 87 11.97 1.84 5.96
N ALA A 88 12.69 0.74 5.85
CA ALA A 88 13.56 0.47 4.72
C ALA A 88 12.81 0.41 3.38
N PHE A 89 11.58 -0.13 3.31
CA PHE A 89 10.74 -0.03 2.12
C PHE A 89 10.42 1.42 1.73
N SER A 90 10.21 2.30 2.72
CA SER A 90 9.96 3.71 2.46
C SER A 90 11.23 4.45 2.02
N ASP A 91 12.38 4.10 2.58
CA ASP A 91 13.67 4.67 2.19
C ASP A 91 14.08 4.20 0.78
N GLN A 92 13.87 2.92 0.44
CA GLN A 92 14.10 2.35 -0.90
C GLN A 92 13.24 3.03 -1.97
N ALA A 93 12.02 3.44 -1.62
CA ALA A 93 11.15 4.18 -2.55
C ALA A 93 11.69 5.56 -2.95
N LEU A 94 12.76 6.05 -2.34
CA LEU A 94 13.45 7.28 -2.73
C LEU A 94 14.58 7.02 -3.75
N THR A 95 14.99 5.77 -4.00
CA THR A 95 16.08 5.45 -4.91
C THR A 95 15.61 5.17 -6.35
N ASP A 96 14.50 4.44 -6.50
CA ASP A 96 13.96 4.03 -7.80
C ASP A 96 12.68 4.82 -8.10
N VAL A 97 12.80 6.11 -8.46
CA VAL A 97 11.67 7.00 -8.60
C VAL A 97 11.85 8.00 -9.76
N ASP A 98 10.89 8.02 -10.68
CA ASP A 98 10.81 9.02 -11.73
C ASP A 98 9.99 10.25 -11.31
N VAL A 99 8.92 10.03 -10.51
CA VAL A 99 8.10 11.08 -9.90
C VAL A 99 7.79 10.70 -8.46
N LEU A 100 8.14 11.56 -7.52
CA LEU A 100 7.81 11.35 -6.11
C LEU A 100 6.53 12.08 -5.73
N ILE A 101 5.59 11.37 -5.10
CA ILE A 101 4.43 11.95 -4.42
C ILE A 101 4.68 11.91 -2.92
N TYR A 102 4.95 13.05 -2.31
CA TYR A 102 5.00 13.19 -0.86
C TYR A 102 3.61 13.58 -0.34
N VAL A 103 2.96 12.68 0.38
CA VAL A 103 1.60 12.91 0.92
C VAL A 103 1.69 13.33 2.37
N THR A 104 1.10 14.48 2.66
CA THR A 104 0.80 14.98 4.00
C THR A 104 -0.71 15.24 4.13
N ASP A 105 -1.19 15.67 5.29
CA ASP A 105 -2.57 16.10 5.45
C ASP A 105 -2.69 17.35 6.36
N VAL A 106 -3.89 17.90 6.44
CA VAL A 106 -4.19 19.11 7.21
C VAL A 106 -4.15 18.96 8.73
N VAL A 107 -4.01 17.71 9.24
CA VAL A 107 -4.03 17.38 10.67
C VAL A 107 -2.64 17.02 11.19
N GLU A 108 -1.71 16.69 10.29
CA GLU A 108 -0.41 16.16 10.62
C GLU A 108 0.51 17.21 11.27
N ARG A 109 1.32 16.77 12.25
CA ARG A 109 2.41 17.58 12.79
C ARG A 109 3.64 17.45 11.90
N ARG A 110 4.12 18.57 11.35
CA ARG A 110 5.20 18.64 10.35
C ARG A 110 6.57 18.25 10.88
N GLU A 111 6.79 18.35 12.18
CA GLU A 111 8.06 18.05 12.86
C GLU A 111 8.40 16.55 12.90
N LYS A 112 7.47 15.70 12.45
CA LYS A 112 7.70 14.26 12.40
C LYS A 112 8.59 13.88 11.22
N ASN A 113 9.59 13.04 11.49
CA ASN A 113 10.46 12.45 10.47
C ASN A 113 11.16 13.49 9.57
N LEU A 114 11.71 14.57 10.16
CA LEU A 114 12.46 15.60 9.44
C LEU A 114 13.66 15.04 8.66
N ASP A 115 14.30 13.98 9.17
CA ASP A 115 15.36 13.24 8.48
C ASP A 115 14.91 12.70 7.12
N PHE A 116 13.70 12.13 7.07
CA PHE A 116 13.12 11.63 5.81
C PHE A 116 12.73 12.79 4.88
N LEU A 117 12.16 13.86 5.42
CA LEU A 117 11.82 15.04 4.64
C LEU A 117 13.06 15.71 4.02
N GLN A 118 14.17 15.74 4.75
CA GLN A 118 15.45 16.21 4.23
C GLN A 118 15.97 15.32 3.09
N ALA A 119 15.82 14.01 3.20
CA ALA A 119 16.18 13.09 2.11
C ALA A 119 15.31 13.34 0.86
N VAL A 120 14.01 13.55 1.03
CA VAL A 120 13.09 13.93 -0.06
C VAL A 120 13.55 15.23 -0.73
N GLY A 121 13.90 16.26 0.04
CA GLY A 121 14.34 17.56 -0.51
C GLY A 121 15.65 17.52 -1.31
N ARG A 122 16.44 16.43 -1.21
CA ARG A 122 17.68 16.22 -1.97
C ARG A 122 17.48 15.50 -3.29
N LEU A 123 16.28 14.99 -3.56
CA LEU A 123 15.99 14.28 -4.80
C LEU A 123 16.06 15.24 -6.00
N GLU A 124 16.47 14.71 -7.13
CA GLU A 124 16.53 15.46 -8.40
C GLU A 124 15.27 15.24 -9.24
N CYS A 125 14.50 14.17 -8.97
CA CYS A 125 13.24 13.91 -9.66
C CYS A 125 12.16 14.94 -9.30
N PRO A 126 11.12 15.11 -10.13
CA PRO A 126 9.95 15.91 -9.80
C PRO A 126 9.29 15.45 -8.50
N ILE A 127 8.97 16.39 -7.62
CA ILE A 127 8.30 16.15 -6.34
C ILE A 127 6.93 16.81 -6.37
N LEU A 128 5.87 16.00 -6.24
CA LEU A 128 4.50 16.46 -6.05
C LEU A 128 4.16 16.35 -4.57
N LEU A 129 4.07 17.48 -3.88
CA LEU A 129 3.65 17.54 -2.48
C LEU A 129 2.13 17.60 -2.42
N VAL A 130 1.51 16.55 -1.97
CA VAL A 130 0.05 16.41 -1.88
C VAL A 130 -0.42 16.72 -0.46
N ILE A 131 -1.15 17.83 -0.27
CA ILE A 131 -1.83 18.15 0.98
C ILE A 131 -3.23 17.54 0.91
N ASN A 132 -3.41 16.39 1.57
CA ASN A 132 -4.66 15.64 1.54
C ASN A 132 -5.63 16.06 2.65
N LYS A 133 -6.88 15.58 2.57
CA LYS A 133 -7.96 15.81 3.53
C LYS A 133 -8.36 17.28 3.69
N ILE A 134 -8.28 18.07 2.61
CA ILE A 134 -8.64 19.49 2.66
C ILE A 134 -10.13 19.73 2.98
N ASP A 135 -10.95 18.69 2.91
CA ASP A 135 -12.33 18.68 3.38
C ASP A 135 -12.47 18.81 4.91
N LEU A 136 -11.37 18.70 5.66
CA LEU A 136 -11.32 18.83 7.12
C LEU A 136 -10.76 20.19 7.59
N THR A 137 -10.55 21.15 6.68
CA THR A 137 -9.98 22.46 7.00
C THR A 137 -10.68 23.60 6.25
N ASP A 138 -10.44 24.82 6.67
CA ASP A 138 -10.86 26.01 5.94
C ASP A 138 -9.77 26.54 5.00
N GLN A 139 -10.16 27.52 4.16
CA GLN A 139 -9.27 28.09 3.14
C GLN A 139 -8.06 28.78 3.78
N LYS A 140 -8.26 29.56 4.85
CA LYS A 140 -7.20 30.33 5.50
C LYS A 140 -6.11 29.41 6.03
N HIS A 141 -6.50 28.35 6.76
CA HIS A 141 -5.54 27.38 7.28
C HIS A 141 -4.83 26.61 6.16
N LEU A 142 -5.54 26.31 5.07
CA LEU A 142 -4.92 25.66 3.90
C LEU A 142 -3.85 26.57 3.25
N GLU A 143 -4.12 27.88 3.10
CA GLU A 143 -3.15 28.83 2.58
C GLU A 143 -1.90 28.92 3.48
N GLU A 144 -2.07 29.00 4.79
CA GLU A 144 -0.97 28.96 5.76
C GLU A 144 -0.13 27.68 5.61
N LEU A 145 -0.78 26.53 5.44
CA LEU A 145 -0.12 25.24 5.21
C LEU A 145 0.70 25.22 3.93
N VAL A 146 0.17 25.75 2.84
CA VAL A 146 0.86 25.83 1.54
C VAL A 146 2.15 26.65 1.67
N GLU A 147 2.10 27.82 2.30
CA GLU A 147 3.27 28.67 2.54
C GLU A 147 4.35 27.98 3.37
N GLU A 148 3.94 27.28 4.43
CA GLU A 148 4.87 26.53 5.27
C GLU A 148 5.54 25.38 4.51
N TRP A 149 4.78 24.60 3.73
CA TRP A 149 5.32 23.51 2.92
C TRP A 149 6.21 24.03 1.79
N HIS A 150 5.89 25.19 1.21
CA HIS A 150 6.75 25.85 0.24
C HIS A 150 8.12 26.21 0.82
N THR A 151 8.15 26.60 2.11
CA THR A 151 9.40 26.86 2.84
C THR A 151 10.19 25.59 3.10
N LEU A 152 9.52 24.48 3.45
CA LEU A 152 10.16 23.20 3.79
C LEU A 152 10.66 22.41 2.58
N LEU A 153 9.91 22.45 1.48
CA LEU A 153 10.23 21.78 0.21
C LEU A 153 10.06 22.74 -0.97
N PRO A 154 10.95 23.71 -1.15
CA PRO A 154 10.79 24.78 -2.14
C PRO A 154 10.80 24.31 -3.60
N LYS A 155 11.30 23.09 -3.88
CA LYS A 155 11.30 22.49 -5.22
C LYS A 155 10.02 21.71 -5.53
N ALA A 156 9.18 21.45 -4.54
CA ALA A 156 7.97 20.63 -4.72
C ALA A 156 6.82 21.45 -5.32
N GLU A 157 6.09 20.86 -6.24
CA GLU A 157 4.81 21.37 -6.71
C GLU A 157 3.73 20.97 -5.70
N ILE A 158 3.01 21.95 -5.13
CA ILE A 158 2.04 21.71 -4.06
C ILE A 158 0.64 21.54 -4.64
N LEU A 159 -0.02 20.46 -4.30
CA LEU A 159 -1.34 20.06 -4.80
C LEU A 159 -2.27 19.70 -3.63
N PRO A 160 -3.15 20.63 -3.22
CA PRO A 160 -4.19 20.33 -2.23
C PRO A 160 -5.28 19.45 -2.82
N ILE A 161 -5.61 18.34 -2.13
CA ILE A 161 -6.62 17.36 -2.57
C ILE A 161 -7.53 16.87 -1.42
N SER A 162 -8.66 16.28 -1.77
CA SER A 162 -9.37 15.33 -0.92
C SER A 162 -9.48 14.00 -1.65
N ALA A 163 -8.66 13.03 -1.29
CA ALA A 163 -8.68 11.69 -1.91
C ALA A 163 -10.01 10.98 -1.68
N THR A 164 -10.62 11.15 -0.50
CA THR A 164 -11.92 10.55 -0.16
C THR A 164 -13.05 11.15 -1.00
N ASN A 165 -13.07 12.47 -1.17
CA ASN A 165 -14.11 13.18 -1.94
C ASN A 165 -13.74 13.30 -3.44
N ARG A 166 -12.60 12.74 -3.86
CA ARG A 166 -12.08 12.79 -5.24
C ARG A 166 -11.87 14.23 -5.77
N PHE A 167 -11.68 15.17 -4.86
CA PHE A 167 -11.45 16.57 -5.24
C PHE A 167 -9.98 16.78 -5.61
N ASN A 168 -9.72 17.45 -6.73
CA ASN A 168 -8.39 17.75 -7.30
C ASN A 168 -7.50 16.52 -7.62
N VAL A 169 -8.05 15.29 -7.63
CA VAL A 169 -7.25 14.09 -7.93
C VAL A 169 -7.05 13.91 -9.44
N GLN A 170 -7.97 14.36 -10.29
CA GLN A 170 -7.78 14.34 -11.75
C GLN A 170 -6.67 15.28 -12.23
N PRO A 171 -6.58 16.54 -11.77
CA PRO A 171 -5.41 17.40 -12.03
C PRO A 171 -4.08 16.76 -11.59
N LEU A 172 -4.03 16.13 -10.41
CA LEU A 172 -2.85 15.40 -9.95
C LEU A 172 -2.48 14.26 -10.92
N LYS A 173 -3.47 13.45 -11.34
CA LYS A 173 -3.23 12.36 -12.30
C LYS A 173 -2.64 12.89 -13.62
N LYS A 174 -3.24 13.94 -14.18
CA LYS A 174 -2.74 14.55 -15.42
C LYS A 174 -1.31 15.07 -15.23
N ARG A 175 -1.02 15.69 -14.08
CA ARG A 175 0.33 16.20 -13.81
C ARG A 175 1.37 15.08 -13.71
N ILE A 176 1.03 13.95 -13.11
CA ILE A 176 1.87 12.75 -13.09
C ILE A 176 2.18 12.30 -14.52
N GLU A 177 1.15 12.16 -15.36
CA GLU A 177 1.28 11.73 -16.76
C GLU A 177 2.22 12.64 -17.58
N GLU A 178 2.16 13.95 -17.35
CA GLU A 178 3.03 14.95 -17.98
C GLU A 178 4.51 14.82 -17.57
N LEU A 179 4.76 14.39 -16.33
CA LEU A 179 6.10 14.28 -15.74
C LEU A 179 6.80 12.95 -16.06
N LEU A 180 6.07 11.93 -16.54
CA LEU A 180 6.67 10.65 -16.88
C LEU A 180 7.71 10.77 -18.00
N PRO A 181 8.85 10.08 -17.88
CA PRO A 181 9.85 10.02 -18.94
C PRO A 181 9.37 9.24 -20.17
N ILE A 182 9.98 9.49 -21.32
CA ILE A 182 9.82 8.62 -22.50
C ILE A 182 10.65 7.37 -22.26
N ALA A 183 9.99 6.25 -22.08
CA ALA A 183 10.61 4.96 -21.80
C ALA A 183 9.68 3.81 -22.24
N PRO A 184 10.21 2.62 -22.55
CA PRO A 184 9.39 1.43 -22.79
C PRO A 184 8.67 0.97 -21.51
N PRO A 185 7.61 0.16 -21.62
CA PRO A 185 6.94 -0.38 -20.44
C PRO A 185 7.85 -1.31 -19.64
N TYR A 186 7.71 -1.27 -18.32
CA TYR A 186 8.46 -2.13 -17.39
C TYR A 186 7.78 -3.47 -17.13
N PHE A 187 6.45 -3.53 -17.33
CA PHE A 187 5.62 -4.69 -17.07
C PHE A 187 4.76 -5.02 -18.29
N GLU A 188 4.26 -6.25 -18.34
CA GLU A 188 3.28 -6.68 -19.35
C GLU A 188 2.06 -5.77 -19.35
N GLN A 189 1.42 -5.62 -20.52
CA GLN A 189 0.29 -4.68 -20.71
C GLN A 189 -0.97 -5.06 -19.92
N ASP A 190 -1.12 -6.31 -19.53
CA ASP A 190 -2.23 -6.80 -18.70
C ASP A 190 -1.88 -6.89 -17.21
N ALA A 191 -0.65 -6.55 -16.83
CA ALA A 191 -0.23 -6.53 -15.45
C ALA A 191 -0.94 -5.41 -14.68
N LEU A 192 -1.53 -5.76 -13.52
CA LEU A 192 -2.17 -4.82 -12.59
C LEU A 192 -1.29 -4.55 -11.36
N THR A 193 -0.43 -5.52 -10.98
CA THR A 193 0.39 -5.48 -9.77
C THR A 193 1.50 -6.52 -9.83
N ASP A 194 2.54 -6.34 -9.01
CA ASP A 194 3.64 -7.30 -8.82
C ASP A 194 3.30 -8.42 -7.82
N ARG A 195 2.16 -8.32 -7.12
CA ARG A 195 1.82 -9.22 -6.02
C ARG A 195 0.93 -10.38 -6.44
N PRO A 196 1.19 -11.60 -5.94
CA PRO A 196 0.36 -12.75 -6.23
C PRO A 196 -1.00 -12.66 -5.54
N ALA A 197 -2.01 -13.39 -6.03
CA ALA A 197 -3.35 -13.45 -5.47
C ALA A 197 -3.37 -13.76 -3.95
N ARG A 198 -2.46 -14.62 -3.47
CA ARG A 198 -2.34 -14.97 -2.05
C ARG A 198 -2.03 -13.77 -1.16
N PHE A 199 -1.26 -12.81 -1.65
CA PHE A 199 -0.96 -11.58 -0.93
C PHE A 199 -2.22 -10.77 -0.64
N PHE A 200 -3.11 -10.61 -1.62
CA PHE A 200 -4.36 -9.87 -1.44
C PHE A 200 -5.33 -10.59 -0.49
N VAL A 201 -5.30 -11.93 -0.48
CA VAL A 201 -6.06 -12.71 0.53
C VAL A 201 -5.57 -12.38 1.94
N SER A 202 -4.25 -12.42 2.17
CA SER A 202 -3.68 -12.12 3.48
C SER A 202 -3.99 -10.68 3.91
N GLU A 203 -3.85 -9.71 3.01
CA GLU A 203 -4.15 -8.30 3.30
C GLU A 203 -5.64 -8.05 3.60
N ILE A 204 -6.57 -8.67 2.86
CA ILE A 204 -8.00 -8.55 3.13
C ILE A 204 -8.36 -9.14 4.52
N ILE A 205 -7.76 -10.25 4.90
CA ILE A 205 -7.96 -10.83 6.24
C ILE A 205 -7.36 -9.90 7.30
N ARG A 206 -6.13 -9.40 7.08
CA ARG A 206 -5.43 -8.48 7.97
C ARG A 206 -6.20 -7.16 8.14
N GLU A 207 -6.82 -6.63 7.09
CA GLU A 207 -7.72 -5.48 7.19
C GLU A 207 -8.86 -5.73 8.18
N LYS A 208 -9.50 -6.89 8.12
CA LYS A 208 -10.59 -7.22 9.06
C LYS A 208 -10.09 -7.37 10.49
N ILE A 209 -8.88 -7.89 10.67
CA ILE A 209 -8.24 -7.91 12.00
C ILE A 209 -7.99 -6.49 12.49
N LEU A 210 -7.45 -5.61 11.66
CA LEU A 210 -7.27 -4.20 12.00
C LEU A 210 -8.59 -3.50 12.37
N LEU A 211 -9.70 -3.83 11.73
CA LEU A 211 -11.00 -3.22 12.00
C LEU A 211 -11.69 -3.75 13.25
N TYR A 212 -11.58 -5.07 13.52
CA TYR A 212 -12.37 -5.71 14.58
C TYR A 212 -11.64 -5.84 15.92
N TYR A 213 -10.32 -5.83 15.93
CA TYR A 213 -9.54 -5.95 17.16
C TYR A 213 -8.89 -4.62 17.53
N THR A 214 -8.63 -4.43 18.79
CA THR A 214 -8.09 -3.18 19.35
C THR A 214 -6.79 -3.42 20.10
N GLN A 215 -6.25 -2.38 20.71
CA GLN A 215 -5.00 -2.37 21.46
C GLN A 215 -3.82 -2.91 20.60
N GLU A 216 -3.01 -3.80 21.14
CA GLU A 216 -1.81 -4.34 20.49
C GLU A 216 -2.09 -5.52 19.54
N VAL A 217 -3.23 -6.20 19.65
CA VAL A 217 -3.52 -7.42 18.89
C VAL A 217 -3.38 -7.23 17.38
N PRO A 218 -3.97 -6.19 16.74
CA PRO A 218 -3.86 -6.01 15.30
C PRO A 218 -2.43 -5.74 14.80
N TYR A 219 -1.54 -5.30 15.68
CA TYR A 219 -0.15 -5.01 15.33
C TYR A 219 0.78 -6.23 15.53
N ALA A 220 0.31 -7.23 16.30
CA ALA A 220 1.04 -8.45 16.60
C ALA A 220 0.67 -9.63 15.70
N VAL A 221 -0.17 -9.42 14.68
CA VAL A 221 -0.60 -10.47 13.76
C VAL A 221 0.14 -10.41 12.43
N GLU A 222 0.38 -11.59 11.87
CA GLU A 222 0.69 -11.79 10.45
C GLU A 222 -0.29 -12.81 9.88
N VAL A 223 -0.58 -12.72 8.58
CA VAL A 223 -1.51 -13.64 7.91
C VAL A 223 -0.81 -14.35 6.76
N VAL A 224 -0.68 -15.64 6.87
CA VAL A 224 -0.03 -16.49 5.87
C VAL A 224 -1.06 -17.38 5.18
N VAL A 225 -1.10 -17.38 3.84
CA VAL A 225 -1.97 -18.25 3.07
C VAL A 225 -1.23 -19.55 2.77
N GLU A 226 -1.53 -20.61 3.52
CA GLU A 226 -0.92 -21.93 3.33
C GLU A 226 -1.49 -22.65 2.10
N GLU A 227 -2.79 -22.54 1.87
CA GLU A 227 -3.48 -23.23 0.77
C GLU A 227 -4.32 -22.24 -0.03
N PHE A 228 -4.17 -22.28 -1.34
CA PHE A 228 -4.96 -21.53 -2.31
C PHE A 228 -5.19 -22.44 -3.52
N LYS A 229 -6.37 -23.04 -3.58
CA LYS A 229 -6.76 -23.95 -4.66
C LYS A 229 -7.90 -23.33 -5.45
N GLU A 230 -7.58 -22.95 -6.66
CA GLU A 230 -8.54 -22.31 -7.56
C GLU A 230 -9.14 -23.32 -8.55
N SER A 231 -10.44 -23.24 -8.71
CA SER A 231 -11.21 -23.92 -9.75
C SER A 231 -12.01 -22.90 -10.57
N SER A 232 -12.73 -23.34 -11.56
CA SER A 232 -13.55 -22.45 -12.43
C SER A 232 -14.60 -21.66 -11.64
N GLN A 233 -15.16 -22.23 -10.56
CA GLN A 233 -16.27 -21.61 -9.82
C GLN A 233 -15.93 -21.26 -8.37
N ARG A 234 -14.88 -21.83 -7.79
CA ARG A 234 -14.58 -21.73 -6.37
C ARG A 234 -13.09 -21.63 -6.11
N ILE A 235 -12.75 -20.91 -5.05
CA ILE A 235 -11.41 -20.90 -4.48
C ILE A 235 -11.48 -21.41 -3.04
N ASP A 236 -10.70 -22.43 -2.74
CA ASP A 236 -10.50 -22.96 -1.39
C ASP A 236 -9.24 -22.36 -0.79
N ILE A 237 -9.38 -21.66 0.33
CA ILE A 237 -8.33 -20.91 1.00
C ILE A 237 -8.19 -21.40 2.43
N ARG A 238 -6.96 -21.76 2.82
CA ARG A 238 -6.57 -21.92 4.22
C ARG A 238 -5.56 -20.85 4.58
N ALA A 239 -5.90 -19.99 5.53
CA ALA A 239 -5.04 -18.93 6.02
C ALA A 239 -4.77 -19.10 7.52
N VAL A 240 -3.51 -18.87 7.89
CA VAL A 240 -3.04 -18.93 9.26
C VAL A 240 -2.77 -17.52 9.75
N ILE A 241 -3.39 -17.18 10.89
CA ILE A 241 -3.15 -15.93 11.60
C ILE A 241 -2.09 -16.24 12.65
N MET A 242 -0.87 -15.74 12.43
CA MET A 242 0.24 -15.82 13.36
C MET A 242 0.10 -14.75 14.42
N VAL A 243 0.33 -15.07 15.67
CA VAL A 243 0.33 -14.15 16.82
C VAL A 243 1.54 -14.43 17.72
N GLU A 244 1.94 -13.48 18.53
CA GLU A 244 3.14 -13.66 19.39
C GLU A 244 2.84 -14.39 20.69
N ARG A 245 1.58 -14.39 21.18
CA ARG A 245 1.25 -14.88 22.54
C ARG A 245 -0.06 -15.67 22.54
N GLU A 246 -0.16 -16.64 23.44
CA GLU A 246 -1.39 -17.43 23.65
C GLU A 246 -2.60 -16.56 24.04
N SER A 247 -2.39 -15.49 24.80
CA SER A 247 -3.46 -14.54 25.12
C SER A 247 -4.06 -13.89 23.87
N GLN A 248 -3.23 -13.49 22.91
CA GLN A 248 -3.66 -12.92 21.63
C GLN A 248 -4.43 -13.95 20.79
N LYS A 249 -3.96 -15.21 20.77
CA LYS A 249 -4.67 -16.33 20.12
C LYS A 249 -6.06 -16.49 20.73
N GLY A 250 -6.16 -16.49 22.06
CA GLY A 250 -7.44 -16.55 22.75
C GLY A 250 -8.40 -15.41 22.37
N ILE A 251 -7.88 -14.18 22.24
CA ILE A 251 -8.66 -12.99 21.82
C ILE A 251 -9.16 -13.15 20.39
N ILE A 252 -8.31 -13.60 19.44
CA ILE A 252 -8.72 -13.77 18.04
C ILE A 252 -9.75 -14.89 17.88
N ILE A 253 -9.59 -16.02 18.57
CA ILE A 253 -10.55 -17.11 18.53
C ILE A 253 -11.86 -16.71 19.22
N GLY A 254 -11.77 -16.07 20.38
CA GLY A 254 -12.90 -15.68 21.20
C GLY A 254 -13.61 -16.86 21.87
N HIS A 255 -14.59 -16.56 22.71
CA HIS A 255 -15.35 -17.60 23.40
C HIS A 255 -16.00 -18.57 22.42
N LYS A 256 -15.71 -19.86 22.56
CA LYS A 256 -16.20 -20.95 21.68
C LYS A 256 -16.01 -20.68 20.18
N GLY A 257 -14.98 -19.93 19.78
CA GLY A 257 -14.69 -19.65 18.36
C GLY A 257 -15.60 -18.59 17.70
N VAL A 258 -16.40 -17.85 18.47
CA VAL A 258 -17.35 -16.87 17.90
C VAL A 258 -16.64 -15.72 17.21
N ALA A 259 -15.51 -15.24 17.75
CA ALA A 259 -14.80 -14.09 17.16
C ALA A 259 -14.15 -14.46 15.82
N ILE A 260 -13.43 -15.59 15.75
CA ILE A 260 -12.80 -16.04 14.50
C ILE A 260 -13.85 -16.38 13.41
N LYS A 261 -15.02 -16.91 13.80
CA LYS A 261 -16.12 -17.15 12.87
C LYS A 261 -16.64 -15.84 12.28
N LYS A 262 -16.83 -14.79 13.10
CA LYS A 262 -17.21 -13.44 12.64
C LYS A 262 -16.15 -12.85 11.70
N LEU A 263 -14.88 -12.99 12.04
CA LEU A 263 -13.75 -12.56 11.21
C LEU A 263 -13.78 -13.24 9.84
N GLY A 264 -13.95 -14.57 9.80
CA GLY A 264 -14.03 -15.33 8.55
C GLY A 264 -15.21 -14.92 7.66
N ILE A 265 -16.39 -14.67 8.25
CA ILE A 265 -17.55 -14.15 7.51
C ILE A 265 -17.26 -12.77 6.93
N ALA A 266 -16.65 -11.88 7.72
CA ALA A 266 -16.32 -10.52 7.29
C ALA A 266 -15.25 -10.48 6.21
N ALA A 267 -14.25 -11.37 6.26
CA ALA A 267 -13.21 -11.47 5.25
C ALA A 267 -13.71 -12.11 3.95
N ARG A 268 -14.61 -13.08 4.02
CA ARG A 268 -15.13 -13.78 2.83
C ARG A 268 -15.84 -12.87 1.85
N ARG A 269 -16.63 -11.90 2.31
CA ARG A 269 -17.40 -11.01 1.43
C ARG A 269 -16.52 -10.18 0.49
N PRO A 270 -15.50 -9.46 0.95
CA PRO A 270 -14.59 -8.75 0.05
C PRO A 270 -13.74 -9.69 -0.82
N LEU A 271 -13.40 -10.90 -0.35
CA LEU A 271 -12.71 -11.90 -1.18
C LEU A 271 -13.57 -12.37 -2.34
N VAL A 272 -14.87 -12.65 -2.12
CA VAL A 272 -15.82 -12.97 -3.21
C VAL A 272 -15.87 -11.84 -4.23
N LYS A 273 -15.93 -10.59 -3.77
CA LYS A 273 -15.95 -9.42 -4.67
C LYS A 273 -14.64 -9.26 -5.46
N PHE A 274 -13.49 -9.55 -4.81
CA PHE A 274 -12.17 -9.38 -5.43
C PHE A 274 -11.89 -10.44 -6.51
N PHE A 275 -12.28 -11.69 -6.26
CA PHE A 275 -12.02 -12.80 -7.18
C PHE A 275 -13.18 -13.13 -8.14
N ASP A 276 -14.35 -12.54 -7.90
CA ASP A 276 -15.61 -12.86 -8.61
C ASP A 276 -15.91 -14.38 -8.62
N LYS A 277 -15.58 -15.07 -7.53
CA LYS A 277 -15.76 -16.52 -7.34
C LYS A 277 -16.27 -16.86 -5.95
N HIS A 278 -16.87 -18.04 -5.81
CA HIS A 278 -17.20 -18.56 -4.50
C HIS A 278 -15.93 -18.79 -3.67
N ILE A 279 -15.93 -18.35 -2.41
CA ILE A 279 -14.79 -18.52 -1.50
C ILE A 279 -15.15 -19.45 -0.35
N ARG A 280 -14.39 -20.53 -0.19
CA ARG A 280 -14.32 -21.32 1.03
C ARG A 280 -13.10 -20.89 1.81
N LEU A 281 -13.31 -20.26 2.97
CA LEU A 281 -12.24 -19.72 3.80
C LEU A 281 -12.16 -20.48 5.12
N GLU A 282 -11.00 -21.06 5.39
CA GLU A 282 -10.63 -21.66 6.67
C GLU A 282 -9.57 -20.76 7.34
N LEU A 283 -9.82 -20.38 8.61
CA LEU A 283 -8.89 -19.57 9.40
C LEU A 283 -8.37 -20.38 10.58
N ILE A 284 -7.05 -20.39 10.75
CA ILE A 284 -6.35 -21.06 11.85
C ILE A 284 -5.55 -19.99 12.59
N VAL A 285 -5.38 -20.12 13.91
CA VAL A 285 -4.52 -19.21 14.70
C VAL A 285 -3.38 -20.02 15.29
N ARG A 286 -2.14 -19.57 15.03
CA ARG A 286 -0.91 -20.15 15.60
C ARG A 286 -0.14 -19.10 16.37
N VAL A 287 0.60 -19.56 17.37
CA VAL A 287 1.54 -18.71 18.12
C VAL A 287 2.92 -18.90 17.51
N GLU A 288 3.49 -17.79 17.04
CA GLU A 288 4.88 -17.67 16.61
C GLU A 288 5.54 -16.59 17.48
N LYS A 289 6.30 -17.03 18.47
CA LYS A 289 6.85 -16.15 19.50
C LYS A 289 7.85 -15.17 18.89
N ASP A 290 7.68 -13.89 19.24
CA ASP A 290 8.61 -12.81 18.91
C ASP A 290 8.89 -12.67 17.40
N TRP A 291 7.99 -13.14 16.52
CA TRP A 291 8.16 -13.13 15.07
C TRP A 291 8.53 -11.74 14.51
N ARG A 292 8.02 -10.66 15.14
CA ARG A 292 8.33 -9.27 14.71
C ARG A 292 9.79 -8.86 14.98
N GLN A 293 10.54 -9.65 15.76
CA GLN A 293 11.95 -9.44 16.07
C GLN A 293 12.86 -10.47 15.41
N ASN A 294 12.31 -11.49 14.75
CA ASN A 294 13.03 -12.59 14.15
C ASN A 294 13.23 -12.36 12.65
N ASP A 295 14.49 -12.23 12.20
CA ASP A 295 14.80 -11.96 10.80
C ASP A 295 14.40 -13.10 9.86
N ARG A 296 14.44 -14.36 10.31
CA ARG A 296 14.01 -15.51 9.53
C ARG A 296 12.50 -15.44 9.26
N ASP A 297 11.70 -15.23 10.31
CA ASP A 297 10.24 -15.17 10.21
C ASP A 297 9.83 -13.96 9.34
N LEU A 298 10.50 -12.80 9.54
CA LEU A 298 10.27 -11.62 8.72
C LEU A 298 10.55 -11.89 7.24
N SER A 299 11.63 -12.60 6.92
CA SER A 299 11.94 -12.97 5.53
C SER A 299 10.94 -13.96 4.95
N GLU A 300 10.52 -14.98 5.73
CA GLU A 300 9.48 -15.94 5.34
C GLU A 300 8.11 -15.27 5.09
N PHE A 301 7.81 -14.19 5.80
CA PHE A 301 6.58 -13.38 5.63
C PHE A 301 6.71 -12.29 4.54
N GLY A 302 7.82 -12.26 3.80
CA GLY A 302 8.00 -11.36 2.66
C GLY A 302 8.45 -9.94 3.03
N TYR A 303 9.07 -9.78 4.20
CA TYR A 303 9.69 -8.51 4.62
C TYR A 303 11.19 -8.44 4.26
N SER A 304 11.64 -9.18 3.24
CA SER A 304 13.00 -9.07 2.70
C SER A 304 13.15 -7.76 1.93
N LEU A 305 14.36 -7.20 1.99
CA LEU A 305 14.81 -6.10 1.15
C LEU A 305 15.70 -6.75 0.09
N ASP A 306 15.14 -7.13 -1.03
CA ASP A 306 15.88 -7.65 -2.18
C ASP A 306 16.38 -6.50 -3.05
#